data_62edfce6dfc70c1ddb8e4a31d7575c33
#
_entry.id   62edfce6dfc70c1ddb8e4a31d7575c33
#
_cell.length_a   1.000
_cell.length_b   1.000
_cell.length_c   1.000
_cell.angle_alpha   90.00
_cell.angle_beta   90.00
_cell.angle_gamma   90.00
#
_symmetry.space_group_name_H-M   'P 1'
#
loop_
_entity.id
_entity.type
_entity.pdbx_description
1 polymer ?
#
loop_
_entity_poly.entity_id
_entity_poly.type
_entity_poly.pdbx_seq_one_letter_code
_entity_poly.pdbx_strand_id
1 'polypeptide(L)' 'NAGVGHVRDAIALAEKHGKNPEKWNDVKTFALMKAKPEFFNDPVVRHGYLRGEEVYNFVEEIMIRYQEYKDVIKAG' A
#
# COMPACT_ATOMS: atom_id res chain seq x y z
N ASN A 1 6.82 -5.82 10.72
CA ASN A 1 7.40 -5.31 9.49
C ASN A 1 6.56 -4.18 8.91
N ALA A 2 7.10 -2.98 8.93
CA ALA A 2 6.37 -1.77 8.52
C ALA A 2 5.92 -1.81 7.06
N GLY A 3 6.70 -2.45 6.19
CA GLY A 3 6.37 -2.54 4.76
C GLY A 3 5.04 -3.23 4.51
N VAL A 4 4.75 -4.30 5.24
CA VAL A 4 3.50 -5.06 5.09
C VAL A 4 2.30 -4.19 5.46
N GLY A 5 2.41 -3.43 6.54
CA GLY A 5 1.32 -2.55 6.98
C GLY A 5 1.00 -1.46 5.97
N HIS A 6 2.04 -0.86 5.38
CA HIS A 6 1.84 0.17 4.37
C HIS A 6 1.25 -0.39 3.07
N VAL A 7 1.64 -1.62 2.69
CA VAL A 7 1.03 -2.29 1.53
C VAL A 7 -0.45 -2.54 1.79
N ARG A 8 -0.79 -3.01 2.98
CA ARG A 8 -2.19 -3.26 3.35
C ARG A 8 -3.03 -1.99 3.25
N ASP A 9 -2.49 -0.88 3.74
CA ASP A 9 -3.18 0.42 3.66
C ASP A 9 -3.35 0.87 2.21
N ALA A 10 -2.33 0.69 1.38
CA ALA A 10 -2.40 1.05 -0.04
C ALA A 10 -3.46 0.22 -0.76
N ILE A 11 -3.56 -1.06 -0.43
CA ILE A 11 -4.59 -1.94 -0.99
C ILE A 11 -5.98 -1.44 -0.58
N ALA A 12 -6.17 -1.12 0.69
CA ALA A 12 -7.45 -0.62 1.19
C ALA A 12 -7.84 0.70 0.50
N LEU A 13 -6.89 1.60 0.30
CA LEU A 13 -7.15 2.85 -0.41
C LEU A 13 -7.50 2.60 -1.87
N ALA A 14 -6.79 1.68 -2.54
CA ALA A 14 -7.09 1.33 -3.93
C ALA A 14 -8.51 0.81 -4.06
N GLU A 15 -8.92 -0.07 -3.17
CA GLU A 15 -10.28 -0.61 -3.16
C GLU A 15 -11.31 0.50 -2.94
N LYS A 16 -11.07 1.37 -1.98
CA LYS A 16 -11.97 2.47 -1.67
C LYS A 16 -12.18 3.40 -2.87
N HIS A 17 -11.13 3.61 -3.66
CA HIS A 17 -11.18 4.51 -4.82
C HIS A 17 -11.51 3.79 -6.13
N GLY A 18 -11.95 2.53 -6.06
CA GLY A 18 -12.38 1.81 -7.25
C GLY A 18 -11.26 1.35 -8.15
N LYS A 19 -10.03 1.26 -7.62
CA LYS A 19 -8.88 0.76 -8.36
C LYS A 19 -8.66 -0.71 -8.05
N ASN A 20 -7.83 -1.36 -8.86
CA ASN A 20 -7.64 -2.80 -8.76
C ASN A 20 -6.51 -3.12 -7.77
N PRO A 21 -6.84 -3.68 -6.58
CA PRO A 21 -5.81 -4.00 -5.59
C PRO A 21 -4.90 -5.16 -5.99
N GLU A 22 -5.23 -5.87 -7.08
CA GLU A 22 -4.38 -6.93 -7.60
C GLU A 22 -3.31 -6.41 -8.56
N LYS A 23 -3.40 -5.15 -8.96
CA LYS A 23 -2.41 -4.52 -9.85
C LYS A 23 -1.43 -3.72 -9.04
N TRP A 24 -0.15 -4.09 -9.14
CA TRP A 24 0.91 -3.40 -8.42
C TRP A 24 0.94 -1.89 -8.71
N ASN A 25 0.74 -1.50 -9.98
CA ASN A 25 0.77 -0.08 -10.32
C ASN A 25 -0.29 0.73 -9.57
N ASP A 26 -1.48 0.16 -9.38
CA ASP A 26 -2.54 0.84 -8.62
C ASP A 26 -2.19 0.92 -7.14
N VAL A 27 -1.70 -0.18 -6.58
CA VAL A 27 -1.29 -0.22 -5.18
C VAL A 27 -0.13 0.73 -4.91
N LYS A 28 0.85 0.75 -5.80
CA LYS A 28 2.01 1.64 -5.71
C LYS A 28 1.56 3.11 -5.69
N THR A 29 0.60 3.46 -6.55
CA THR A 29 0.08 4.82 -6.61
C THR A 29 -0.46 5.25 -5.24
N PHE A 30 -1.23 4.40 -4.59
CA PHE A 30 -1.80 4.74 -3.28
C PHE A 30 -0.77 4.68 -2.16
N ALA A 31 0.26 3.85 -2.29
CA ALA A 31 1.37 3.88 -1.34
C ALA A 31 2.08 5.24 -1.39
N LEU A 32 2.30 5.77 -2.60
CA LEU A 32 2.88 7.11 -2.76
C LEU A 32 1.94 8.19 -2.22
N MET A 33 0.65 8.05 -2.45
CA MET A 33 -0.34 9.03 -2.00
C MET A 33 -0.47 9.09 -0.49
N LYS A 34 -0.04 8.07 0.24
CA LYS A 34 -0.07 8.08 1.70
C LYS A 34 0.80 9.19 2.30
N ALA A 35 1.67 9.82 1.53
CA ALA A 35 2.40 11.00 1.99
C ALA A 35 1.51 12.23 2.15
N LYS A 36 0.30 12.21 1.57
CA LYS A 36 -0.63 13.35 1.61
C LYS A 36 -1.63 13.20 2.76
N PRO A 37 -1.93 14.30 3.49
CA PRO A 37 -2.84 14.23 4.64
C PRO A 37 -4.22 13.66 4.34
N GLU A 38 -4.80 13.96 3.17
CA GLU A 38 -6.10 13.42 2.81
C GLU A 38 -6.10 11.91 2.66
N PHE A 39 -4.93 11.31 2.51
CA PHE A 39 -4.82 9.86 2.42
C PHE A 39 -4.34 9.22 3.71
N PHE A 40 -3.29 9.75 4.37
CA PHE A 40 -2.82 9.08 5.60
C PHE A 40 -3.78 9.28 6.77
N ASN A 41 -4.69 10.26 6.70
CA ASN A 41 -5.73 10.44 7.70
C ASN A 41 -7.04 9.71 7.36
N ASP A 42 -7.10 9.03 6.23
CA ASP A 42 -8.30 8.28 5.84
C ASP A 42 -8.57 7.16 6.84
N PRO A 43 -9.85 6.93 7.22
CA PRO A 43 -10.19 5.88 8.18
C PRO A 43 -9.74 4.47 7.80
N VAL A 44 -9.56 4.16 6.50
CA VAL A 44 -9.10 2.83 6.10
C VAL A 44 -7.60 2.65 6.31
N VAL A 45 -6.86 3.73 6.55
CA VAL A 45 -5.41 3.69 6.77
C VAL A 45 -5.15 3.43 8.24
N ARG A 46 -4.45 2.34 8.55
CA ARG A 46 -4.16 1.93 9.93
C ARG A 46 -2.71 2.13 10.33
N HIS A 47 -1.82 2.25 9.35
CA HIS A 47 -0.37 2.35 9.60
C HIS A 47 0.15 3.76 9.33
N GLY A 48 -0.75 4.69 9.05
CA GLY A 48 -0.45 6.12 9.01
C GLY A 48 0.48 6.54 7.89
N TYR A 49 1.24 7.56 8.19
CA TYR A 49 2.06 8.29 7.23
C TYR A 49 3.19 7.42 6.65
N LEU A 50 3.38 7.53 5.35
CA LEU A 50 4.55 6.99 4.65
C LEU A 50 5.06 8.08 3.72
N ARG A 51 6.31 8.48 3.90
CA ARG A 51 6.92 9.50 3.04
C ARG A 51 7.08 8.96 1.63
N GLY A 52 6.71 9.78 0.62
CA GLY A 52 6.78 9.34 -0.78
C GLY A 52 8.17 8.92 -1.20
N GLU A 53 9.20 9.66 -0.78
CA GLU A 53 10.58 9.30 -1.10
C GLU A 53 10.99 7.96 -0.50
N GLU A 54 10.41 7.56 0.62
CA GLU A 54 10.68 6.24 1.21
C GLU A 54 10.14 5.13 0.31
N VAL A 55 8.99 5.36 -0.33
CA VAL A 55 8.44 4.39 -1.28
C VAL A 55 9.39 4.21 -2.45
N TYR A 56 9.92 5.30 -2.99
CA TYR A 56 10.88 5.19 -4.09
C TYR A 56 12.13 4.41 -3.68
N ASN A 57 12.62 4.65 -2.47
CA ASN A 57 13.82 3.98 -1.99
C ASN A 57 13.61 2.50 -1.70
N PHE A 58 12.37 2.11 -1.35
CA PHE A 58 12.06 0.75 -0.96
C PHE A 58 11.10 0.06 -1.92
N VAL A 59 11.00 0.56 -3.17
CA VAL A 59 9.99 0.05 -4.10
C VAL A 59 10.09 -1.46 -4.32
N GLU A 60 11.30 -1.99 -4.44
CA GLU A 60 11.46 -3.43 -4.62
C GLU A 60 11.03 -4.20 -3.39
N GLU A 61 11.38 -3.72 -2.21
CA GLU A 61 11.00 -4.36 -0.97
C GLU A 61 9.48 -4.33 -0.78
N ILE A 62 8.86 -3.20 -1.08
CA ILE A 62 7.41 -3.08 -0.98
C ILE A 62 6.72 -4.02 -1.98
N MET A 63 7.28 -4.15 -3.19
CA MET A 63 6.74 -5.08 -4.18
C MET A 63 6.82 -6.52 -3.69
N ILE A 64 7.93 -6.90 -3.06
CA ILE A 64 8.08 -8.23 -2.48
C ILE A 64 7.04 -8.47 -1.39
N ARG A 65 6.83 -7.50 -0.50
CA ARG A 65 5.81 -7.59 0.54
C ARG A 65 4.41 -7.70 -0.04
N TYR A 66 4.15 -6.96 -1.11
CA TYR A 66 2.88 -7.05 -1.81
C TYR A 66 2.66 -8.45 -2.39
N GLN A 67 3.67 -9.04 -3.00
CA GLN A 67 3.58 -10.41 -3.52
C GLN A 67 3.33 -11.41 -2.40
N GLU A 68 4.05 -11.29 -1.30
CA GLU A 68 3.83 -12.14 -0.13
C GLU A 68 2.41 -12.02 0.41
N TYR A 69 1.89 -10.79 0.48
CA TYR A 69 0.53 -10.54 0.93
C TYR A 69 -0.48 -11.24 0.03
N LYS A 70 -0.31 -11.12 -1.28
CA LYS A 70 -1.20 -11.78 -2.25
C LYS A 70 -1.14 -13.29 -2.12
N ASP A 71 0.06 -13.83 -1.93
CA ASP A 71 0.25 -15.27 -1.80
C ASP A 71 -0.46 -15.80 -0.54
N VAL A 72 -0.36 -15.08 0.55
CA VAL A 72 -1.06 -15.45 1.79
C VAL A 72 -2.57 -15.44 1.60
N ILE A 73 -3.10 -14.42 0.94
CA ILE A 73 -4.54 -14.32 0.69
C ILE A 73 -5.02 -15.47 -0.18
N LYS A 74 -4.26 -15.78 -1.24
CA LYS A 74 -4.63 -16.87 -2.15
C LYS A 74 -4.53 -18.24 -1.49
N ALA A 75 -3.54 -18.42 -0.60
CA ALA A 75 -3.36 -19.67 0.11
C ALA A 75 -4.41 -19.89 1.20
N GLY A 76 -4.87 -18.79 1.75
CA GLY A 76 -5.87 -18.84 2.80
C GLY A 76 -7.27 -18.90 2.29
#